data_e1020215202417a52d98c8da005cc8c1
#
_entry.id   e1020215202417a52d98c8da005cc8c1
#
_cell.length_a   1.000
_cell.length_b   1.000
_cell.length_c   1.000
_cell.angle_alpha   90.00
_cell.angle_beta   90.00
_cell.angle_gamma   90.00
#
_symmetry.space_group_name_H-M   'P 1'
#
loop_
_entity.id
_entity.type
_entity.pdbx_description
1 polymer ?
#
loop_
_entity_poly.entity_id
_entity_poly.type
_entity_poly.pdbx_seq_one_letter_code
_entity_poly.pdbx_strand_id
1 'polypeptide(L)'
;IYTLSLHDALPISIEEKPEKPKSNYCVTGLYFYDNKVVEYAKNLKPSPRGELEITDLNRIYLEDGSLNVELLGQGFTWLDTGTHESLVEATNFVKTIETHQHRKIACLEEIGYLNGWIGKDQLLTDIEPLKKNQYGQYLMDVMNGKYIDK
;
A
#
# COMPACT_ATOMS: atom_id res chain seq x y z
N ILE A 1 14.16 1.22 7.26
CA ILE A 1 14.11 0.75 5.86
C ILE A 1 14.67 -0.66 5.82
N TYR A 2 13.93 -1.56 5.22
CA TYR A 2 14.35 -2.94 4.97
C TYR A 2 15.05 -2.99 3.62
N THR A 3 16.21 -3.65 3.52
CA THR A 3 16.90 -3.81 2.25
C THR A 3 16.71 -5.21 1.72
N LEU A 4 16.41 -5.31 0.43
CA LEU A 4 16.20 -6.55 -0.30
C LEU A 4 17.26 -6.70 -1.37
N SER A 5 18.01 -7.80 -1.38
CA SER A 5 18.88 -8.17 -2.49
C SER A 5 18.17 -9.13 -3.42
N LEU A 6 18.25 -8.88 -4.72
CA LEU A 6 17.62 -9.66 -5.78
C LEU A 6 18.66 -10.24 -6.74
N HIS A 7 18.35 -11.41 -7.27
CA HIS A 7 19.01 -11.97 -8.45
C HIS A 7 17.92 -12.42 -9.42
N ASP A 8 17.88 -11.86 -10.61
CA ASP A 8 16.86 -12.14 -11.64
C ASP A 8 15.41 -12.01 -11.10
N ALA A 9 15.15 -10.95 -10.28
CA ALA A 9 13.90 -10.69 -9.57
C ALA A 9 13.56 -11.68 -8.43
N LEU A 10 14.44 -12.65 -8.13
CA LEU A 10 14.26 -13.51 -6.96
C LEU A 10 14.96 -12.91 -5.73
N PRO A 11 14.31 -12.90 -4.56
CA PRO A 11 14.93 -12.42 -3.34
C PRO A 11 16.03 -13.38 -2.87
N ILE A 12 17.24 -12.85 -2.60
CA ILE A 12 18.37 -13.63 -2.06
C ILE A 12 18.70 -13.26 -0.63
N SER A 13 18.37 -12.08 -0.18
CA SER A 13 18.51 -11.68 1.22
C SER A 13 17.57 -10.54 1.57
N ILE A 14 17.17 -10.49 2.83
CA ILE A 14 16.39 -9.38 3.41
C ILE A 14 17.04 -8.98 4.74
N GLU A 15 17.27 -7.69 4.95
CA GLU A 15 17.94 -7.16 6.15
C GLU A 15 17.15 -5.99 6.75
N GLU A 16 17.01 -6.03 8.08
CA GLU A 16 16.37 -4.96 8.85
C GLU A 16 17.34 -3.81 9.05
N LYS A 17 16.99 -2.63 8.52
CA LYS A 17 17.71 -1.35 8.74
C LYS A 17 19.25 -1.48 8.76
N PRO A 18 19.88 -2.07 7.73
CA PRO A 18 21.31 -2.25 7.72
C PRO A 18 22.03 -0.90 7.65
N GLU A 19 23.17 -0.75 8.37
CA GLU A 19 24.02 0.44 8.27
C GLU A 19 24.58 0.65 6.85
N LYS A 20 24.87 -0.46 6.17
CA LYS A 20 25.35 -0.49 4.80
C LYS A 20 24.45 -1.38 3.95
N PRO A 21 23.47 -0.79 3.26
CA PRO A 21 22.57 -1.55 2.39
C PRO A 21 23.32 -2.27 1.28
N LYS A 22 22.98 -3.53 1.01
CA LYS A 22 23.55 -4.32 -0.10
C LYS A 22 22.94 -3.98 -1.46
N SER A 23 21.82 -3.28 -1.47
CA SER A 23 21.13 -2.86 -2.69
C SER A 23 20.35 -1.56 -2.47
N ASN A 24 19.83 -0.98 -3.55
CA ASN A 24 18.94 0.18 -3.53
C ASN A 24 17.45 -0.20 -3.42
N TYR A 25 17.14 -1.49 -3.31
CA TYR A 25 15.75 -1.93 -3.14
C TYR A 25 15.37 -1.88 -1.67
N CYS A 26 14.24 -1.26 -1.38
CA CYS A 26 13.64 -1.27 -0.06
C CYS A 26 12.28 -1.98 -0.11
N VAL A 27 11.96 -2.67 0.98
CA VAL A 27 10.65 -3.30 1.14
C VAL A 27 9.68 -2.25 1.66
N THR A 28 8.57 -2.08 0.95
CA THR A 28 7.46 -1.24 1.41
C THR A 28 6.58 -2.01 2.40
N GLY A 29 5.61 -1.33 3.02
CA GLY A 29 4.70 -1.95 4.00
C GLY A 29 3.53 -2.73 3.38
N LEU A 30 3.67 -3.27 2.17
CA LEU A 30 2.60 -4.00 1.48
C LEU A 30 2.93 -5.50 1.43
N TYR A 31 2.19 -6.30 2.20
CA TYR A 31 2.44 -7.72 2.39
C TYR A 31 1.19 -8.54 2.14
N PHE A 32 1.36 -9.69 1.46
CA PHE A 32 0.32 -10.69 1.25
C PHE A 32 0.86 -12.03 1.71
N TYR A 33 0.16 -12.68 2.63
CA TYR A 33 0.58 -13.95 3.20
C TYR A 33 -0.48 -15.03 3.04
N ASP A 34 -0.05 -16.27 2.98
CA ASP A 34 -0.90 -17.43 3.16
C ASP A 34 -1.22 -17.68 4.66
N ASN A 35 -2.02 -18.70 4.96
CA ASN A 35 -2.42 -19.00 6.33
C ASN A 35 -1.27 -19.49 7.24
N LYS A 36 -0.11 -19.89 6.69
CA LYS A 36 1.07 -20.28 7.47
C LYS A 36 1.62 -19.10 8.29
N VAL A 37 1.34 -17.87 7.87
CA VAL A 37 1.79 -16.65 8.56
C VAL A 37 1.42 -16.67 10.04
N VAL A 38 0.26 -17.21 10.40
CA VAL A 38 -0.22 -17.27 11.79
C VAL A 38 0.71 -18.11 12.66
N GLU A 39 1.16 -19.27 12.15
CA GLU A 39 2.08 -20.14 12.87
C GLU A 39 3.50 -19.57 12.91
N TYR A 40 3.95 -18.97 11.82
CA TYR A 40 5.26 -18.33 11.78
C TYR A 40 5.32 -17.13 12.74
N ALA A 41 4.30 -16.29 12.75
CA ALA A 41 4.23 -15.12 13.63
C ALA A 41 4.19 -15.50 15.12
N LYS A 42 3.48 -16.58 15.51
CA LYS A 42 3.45 -17.08 16.91
C LYS A 42 4.82 -17.53 17.41
N ASN A 43 5.69 -17.98 16.52
CA ASN A 43 7.01 -18.53 16.86
C ASN A 43 8.15 -17.50 16.72
N LEU A 44 7.85 -16.27 16.28
CA LEU A 44 8.86 -15.21 16.22
C LEU A 44 9.41 -14.87 17.60
N LYS A 45 10.69 -14.55 17.63
CA LYS A 45 11.38 -14.06 18.82
C LYS A 45 11.68 -12.58 18.67
N PRO A 46 11.65 -11.81 19.75
CA PRO A 46 12.05 -10.41 19.69
C PRO A 46 13.50 -10.26 19.18
N SER A 47 13.69 -9.26 18.34
CA SER A 47 15.01 -8.84 17.85
C SER A 47 15.88 -8.28 19.01
N PRO A 48 17.17 -7.98 18.80
CA PRO A 48 17.99 -7.26 19.77
C PRO A 48 17.40 -5.90 20.21
N ARG A 49 16.45 -5.34 19.42
CA ARG A 49 15.70 -4.11 19.76
C ARG A 49 14.51 -4.37 20.69
N GLY A 50 14.20 -5.63 20.99
CA GLY A 50 13.04 -6.02 21.80
C GLY A 50 11.71 -6.04 21.05
N GLU A 51 11.72 -5.95 19.72
CA GLU A 51 10.53 -5.90 18.84
C GLU A 51 10.41 -7.18 18.00
N LEU A 52 9.17 -7.58 17.69
CA LEU A 52 8.91 -8.60 16.69
C LEU A 52 9.00 -7.94 15.31
N GLU A 53 9.96 -8.37 14.51
CA GLU A 53 10.24 -7.73 13.22
C GLU A 53 9.52 -8.45 12.07
N ILE A 54 8.86 -7.67 11.20
CA ILE A 54 8.26 -8.22 9.98
C ILE A 54 9.34 -8.80 9.04
N THR A 55 10.55 -8.27 9.10
CA THR A 55 11.70 -8.78 8.35
C THR A 55 12.05 -10.21 8.74
N ASP A 56 11.95 -10.57 10.01
CA ASP A 56 12.20 -11.94 10.46
C ASP A 56 11.11 -12.90 9.98
N LEU A 57 9.86 -12.44 9.94
CA LEU A 57 8.76 -13.19 9.33
C LEU A 57 9.03 -13.44 7.84
N ASN A 58 9.38 -12.41 7.10
CA ASN A 58 9.70 -12.52 5.67
C ASN A 58 10.93 -13.40 5.42
N ARG A 59 11.90 -13.42 6.36
CA ARG A 59 13.07 -14.29 6.27
C ARG A 59 12.70 -15.77 6.34
N ILE A 60 11.69 -16.14 7.15
CA ILE A 60 11.18 -17.52 7.18
C ILE A 60 10.67 -17.94 5.80
N TYR A 61 9.89 -17.08 5.14
CA TYR A 61 9.41 -17.36 3.78
C TYR A 61 10.54 -17.39 2.75
N LEU A 62 11.60 -16.58 2.93
CA LEU A 62 12.78 -16.61 2.08
C LEU A 62 13.53 -17.94 2.22
N GLU A 63 13.75 -18.41 3.46
CA GLU A 63 14.44 -19.67 3.76
C GLU A 63 13.63 -20.89 3.30
N ASP A 64 12.31 -20.82 3.37
CA ASP A 64 11.39 -21.84 2.84
C ASP A 64 11.29 -21.80 1.28
N GLY A 65 11.88 -20.81 0.64
CA GLY A 65 11.85 -20.66 -0.82
C GLY A 65 10.50 -20.22 -1.39
N SER A 66 9.60 -19.73 -0.54
CA SER A 66 8.24 -19.32 -0.91
C SER A 66 8.01 -17.80 -0.92
N LEU A 67 9.05 -17.00 -0.60
CA LEU A 67 8.98 -15.54 -0.69
C LEU A 67 8.98 -15.09 -2.15
N ASN A 68 7.91 -14.40 -2.56
CA ASN A 68 7.83 -13.73 -3.84
C ASN A 68 7.95 -12.22 -3.65
N VAL A 69 8.46 -11.52 -4.66
CA VAL A 69 8.65 -10.08 -4.64
C VAL A 69 8.13 -9.47 -5.94
N GLU A 70 7.31 -8.44 -5.78
CA GLU A 70 6.87 -7.59 -6.88
C GLU A 70 7.62 -6.26 -6.84
N LEU A 71 8.27 -5.91 -7.94
CA LEU A 71 8.95 -4.62 -8.08
C LEU A 71 7.94 -3.55 -8.49
N LEU A 72 7.75 -2.56 -7.64
CA LEU A 72 6.92 -1.41 -7.97
C LEU A 72 7.62 -0.57 -9.04
N GLY A 73 6.93 -0.34 -10.15
CA GLY A 73 7.43 0.46 -11.28
C GLY A 73 7.46 1.97 -10.99
N GLN A 74 7.86 2.75 -11.98
CA GLN A 74 8.01 4.21 -11.87
C GLN A 74 6.71 4.98 -11.56
N GLY A 75 5.55 4.36 -11.76
CA GLY A 75 4.24 4.95 -11.46
C GLY A 75 3.86 4.91 -9.97
N PHE A 76 4.66 4.25 -9.13
CA PHE A 76 4.40 4.14 -7.70
C PHE A 76 5.23 5.14 -6.91
N THR A 77 4.59 5.75 -5.92
CA THR A 77 5.27 6.60 -4.93
C THR A 77 5.03 6.01 -3.55
N TRP A 78 6.10 5.71 -2.84
CA TRP A 78 6.05 5.29 -1.45
C TRP A 78 6.46 6.45 -0.55
N LEU A 79 5.65 6.74 0.47
CA LEU A 79 5.88 7.80 1.44
C LEU A 79 5.81 7.20 2.84
N ASP A 80 6.85 7.41 3.63
CA ASP A 80 6.84 7.12 5.06
C ASP A 80 6.17 8.28 5.81
N THR A 81 5.31 7.98 6.76
CA THR A 81 4.57 8.98 7.56
C THR A 81 4.92 8.90 9.05
N GLY A 82 6.12 8.41 9.36
CA GLY A 82 6.58 8.19 10.73
C GLY A 82 6.95 9.45 11.51
N THR A 83 7.08 10.61 10.85
CA THR A 83 7.35 11.90 11.49
C THR A 83 6.28 12.93 11.12
N HIS A 84 6.20 14.03 11.89
CA HIS A 84 5.28 15.13 11.55
C HIS A 84 5.59 15.74 10.18
N GLU A 85 6.86 15.90 9.86
CA GLU A 85 7.33 16.46 8.59
C GLU A 85 6.94 15.55 7.43
N SER A 86 7.20 14.26 7.52
CA SER A 86 6.87 13.30 6.46
C SER A 86 5.36 13.14 6.27
N LEU A 87 4.57 13.27 7.34
CA LEU A 87 3.10 13.29 7.24
C LEU A 87 2.60 14.53 6.47
N VAL A 88 3.19 15.70 6.71
CA VAL A 88 2.87 16.93 5.97
C VAL A 88 3.26 16.79 4.50
N GLU A 89 4.42 16.22 4.20
CA GLU A 89 4.86 15.96 2.82
C GLU A 89 3.89 15.02 2.10
N ALA A 90 3.50 13.92 2.73
CA ALA A 90 2.52 12.98 2.17
C ALA A 90 1.17 13.67 1.91
N THR A 91 0.70 14.48 2.86
CA THR A 91 -0.55 15.25 2.73
C THR A 91 -0.49 16.22 1.54
N ASN A 92 0.61 16.95 1.39
CA ASN A 92 0.81 17.87 0.28
C ASN A 92 0.91 17.13 -1.06
N PHE A 93 1.55 15.98 -1.09
CA PHE A 93 1.64 15.13 -2.27
C PHE A 93 0.24 14.67 -2.72
N VAL A 94 -0.54 14.08 -1.81
CA VAL A 94 -1.92 13.64 -2.10
C VAL A 94 -2.77 14.82 -2.60
N LYS A 95 -2.73 15.96 -1.90
CA LYS A 95 -3.45 17.16 -2.32
C LYS A 95 -3.07 17.60 -3.73
N THR A 96 -1.78 17.60 -4.06
CA THR A 96 -1.28 18.00 -5.38
C THR A 96 -1.81 17.08 -6.48
N ILE A 97 -1.70 15.76 -6.27
CA ILE A 97 -2.20 14.76 -7.22
C ILE A 97 -3.70 14.91 -7.42
N GLU A 98 -4.49 14.93 -6.35
CA GLU A 98 -5.95 15.07 -6.44
C GLU A 98 -6.38 16.36 -7.12
N THR A 99 -5.66 17.47 -6.86
CA THR A 99 -5.96 18.77 -7.47
C THR A 99 -5.73 18.77 -8.97
N HIS A 100 -4.62 18.19 -9.42
CA HIS A 100 -4.22 18.26 -10.84
C HIS A 100 -4.81 17.14 -11.69
N GLN A 101 -5.01 15.97 -11.12
CA GLN A 101 -5.63 14.85 -11.83
C GLN A 101 -7.16 14.86 -11.74
N HIS A 102 -7.73 15.66 -10.84
CA HIS A 102 -9.16 15.69 -10.54
C HIS A 102 -9.73 14.32 -10.14
N ARG A 103 -8.90 13.45 -9.59
CA ARG A 103 -9.26 12.13 -9.09
C ARG A 103 -8.89 12.00 -7.62
N LYS A 104 -9.70 11.27 -6.87
CA LYS A 104 -9.43 10.95 -5.48
C LYS A 104 -8.49 9.74 -5.36
N ILE A 105 -7.52 9.83 -4.45
CA ILE A 105 -6.65 8.71 -4.10
C ILE A 105 -7.39 7.82 -3.09
N ALA A 106 -7.36 6.51 -3.33
CA ALA A 106 -7.98 5.50 -2.45
C ALA A 106 -9.47 5.75 -2.15
N CYS A 107 -10.21 6.25 -3.13
CA CYS A 107 -11.65 6.42 -3.04
C CYS A 107 -12.33 5.05 -3.10
N LEU A 108 -12.69 4.47 -1.96
CA LEU A 108 -13.15 3.09 -1.86
C LEU A 108 -14.47 2.86 -2.58
N GLU A 109 -15.38 3.83 -2.53
CA GLU A 109 -16.67 3.78 -3.22
C GLU A 109 -16.49 3.80 -4.75
N GLU A 110 -15.56 4.63 -5.28
CA GLU A 110 -15.22 4.62 -6.70
C GLU A 110 -14.63 3.28 -7.11
N ILE A 111 -13.65 2.78 -6.33
CA ILE A 111 -13.00 1.49 -6.59
C ILE A 111 -14.04 0.36 -6.58
N GLY A 112 -14.90 0.33 -5.58
CA GLY A 112 -15.98 -0.67 -5.47
C GLY A 112 -16.96 -0.61 -6.63
N TYR A 113 -17.36 0.59 -7.04
CA TYR A 113 -18.29 0.80 -8.14
C TYR A 113 -17.68 0.44 -9.50
N LEU A 114 -16.46 0.89 -9.80
CA LEU A 114 -15.79 0.60 -11.07
C LEU A 114 -15.45 -0.88 -11.25
N ASN A 115 -15.17 -1.59 -10.15
CA ASN A 115 -14.95 -3.04 -10.15
C ASN A 115 -16.24 -3.86 -10.09
N GLY A 116 -17.41 -3.22 -10.00
CA GLY A 116 -18.68 -3.91 -9.92
C GLY A 116 -18.96 -4.61 -8.58
N TRP A 117 -18.20 -4.28 -7.53
CA TRP A 117 -18.41 -4.83 -6.18
C TRP A 117 -19.60 -4.20 -5.48
N ILE A 118 -19.90 -2.94 -5.79
CA ILE A 118 -21.13 -2.26 -5.38
C ILE A 118 -21.89 -1.78 -6.62
N GLY A 119 -23.22 -1.84 -6.53
CA GLY A 119 -24.11 -1.35 -7.59
C GLY A 119 -24.43 0.15 -7.44
N LYS A 120 -25.11 0.69 -8.45
CA LYS A 120 -25.51 2.10 -8.48
C LYS A 120 -26.39 2.50 -7.27
N ASP A 121 -27.30 1.64 -6.85
CA ASP A 121 -28.22 1.94 -5.74
C ASP A 121 -27.45 2.02 -4.41
N GLN A 122 -26.45 1.15 -4.21
CA GLN A 122 -25.60 1.22 -3.05
C GLN A 122 -24.77 2.52 -3.06
N LEU A 123 -24.15 2.84 -4.20
CA LEU A 123 -23.38 4.07 -4.34
C LEU A 123 -24.22 5.32 -4.07
N LEU A 124 -25.47 5.36 -4.54
CA LEU A 124 -26.40 6.46 -4.23
C LEU A 124 -26.69 6.57 -2.73
N THR A 125 -26.85 5.44 -2.06
CA THR A 125 -27.05 5.39 -0.59
C THR A 125 -25.83 5.95 0.12
N ASP A 126 -24.62 5.59 -0.29
CA ASP A 126 -23.36 6.07 0.29
C ASP A 126 -23.14 7.57 0.04
N ILE A 127 -23.57 8.08 -1.11
CA ILE A 127 -23.50 9.50 -1.46
C ILE A 127 -24.46 10.37 -0.65
N GLU A 128 -25.63 9.87 -0.28
CA GLU A 128 -26.71 10.68 0.31
C GLU A 128 -26.25 11.54 1.51
N PRO A 129 -25.52 11.00 2.52
CA PRO A 129 -25.01 11.81 3.62
C PRO A 129 -23.90 12.79 3.21
N LEU A 130 -23.25 12.56 2.07
CA LEU A 130 -22.07 13.29 1.58
C LEU A 130 -22.40 14.31 0.47
N LYS A 131 -23.64 14.35 -0.01
CA LYS A 131 -24.03 15.13 -1.21
C LYS A 131 -23.73 16.63 -1.15
N LYS A 132 -23.57 17.19 0.07
CA LYS A 132 -23.28 18.62 0.26
C LYS A 132 -21.80 18.95 0.28
N ASN A 133 -20.92 17.95 0.31
CA ASN A 133 -19.48 18.15 0.34
C ASN A 133 -18.81 17.79 -0.99
N GLN A 134 -17.54 18.14 -1.14
CA GLN A 134 -16.77 17.89 -2.38
C GLN A 134 -16.60 16.40 -2.69
N TYR A 135 -16.54 15.54 -1.67
CA TYR A 135 -16.38 14.10 -1.86
C TYR A 135 -17.64 13.47 -2.46
N GLY A 136 -18.80 13.80 -1.92
CA GLY A 136 -20.08 13.33 -2.48
C GLY A 136 -20.33 13.85 -3.89
N GLN A 137 -19.95 15.11 -4.19
CA GLN A 137 -20.03 15.64 -5.56
C GLN A 137 -19.10 14.86 -6.51
N TYR A 138 -17.90 14.53 -6.07
CA TYR A 138 -16.99 13.68 -6.84
C TYR A 138 -17.59 12.31 -7.15
N LEU A 139 -18.17 11.63 -6.16
CA LEU A 139 -18.82 10.34 -6.35
C LEU A 139 -20.02 10.41 -7.33
N MET A 140 -20.78 11.50 -7.30
CA MET A 140 -21.84 11.76 -8.30
C MET A 140 -21.25 11.88 -9.71
N ASP A 141 -20.14 12.57 -9.86
CA ASP A 141 -19.43 12.70 -11.14
C ASP A 141 -18.91 11.33 -11.64
N VAL A 142 -18.35 10.51 -10.74
CA VAL A 142 -17.93 9.12 -11.04
C VAL A 142 -19.13 8.29 -11.53
N MET A 143 -20.23 8.31 -10.79
CA MET A 143 -21.45 7.57 -11.15
C MET A 143 -22.03 7.98 -12.51
N ASN A 144 -21.88 9.25 -12.87
CA ASN A 144 -22.31 9.81 -14.15
C ASN A 144 -21.29 9.59 -15.30
N GLY A 145 -20.20 8.85 -15.04
CA GLY A 145 -19.22 8.49 -16.05
C GLY A 145 -18.23 9.60 -16.43
N LYS A 146 -18.09 10.65 -15.62
CA LYS A 146 -17.20 11.78 -15.93
C LYS A 146 -15.72 11.39 -15.96
N TYR A 147 -15.33 10.40 -15.18
CA TYR A 147 -13.94 9.97 -14.99
C TYR A 147 -13.66 8.55 -15.51
N ILE A 148 -14.56 7.98 -16.31
CA ILE A 148 -14.34 6.68 -16.93
C ILE A 148 -13.46 6.90 -18.16
N ASP A 149 -12.28 6.34 -18.17
CA ASP A 149 -11.43 6.28 -19.35
C ASP A 149 -12.12 5.39 -20.39
N LYS A 150 -12.37 5.96 -21.58
CA LYS A 150 -13.01 5.25 -22.70
C LYS A 150 -11.97 4.46 -23.48
#